data_25978fdc392cc9539961fb5587959de2
#
_entry.id   25978fdc392cc9539961fb5587959de2
#
_cell.length_a   1.000
_cell.length_b   1.000
_cell.length_c   1.000
_cell.angle_alpha   90.00
_cell.angle_beta   90.00
_cell.angle_gamma   90.00
#
_symmetry.space_group_name_H-M   'P 1'
#
loop_
_entity.id
_entity.type
_entity.pdbx_description
1 polymer ?
#
loop_
_entity_poly.entity_id
_entity_poly.type
_entity_poly.pdbx_seq_one_letter_code
_entity_poly.pdbx_strand_id
1 'polypeptide(L)'
;MKKLQTLLTIVFALLTFITFAQDKNLMMYVGTYTEGGNSKGIYTYHFNQENGTFELLSSATAANPSFVTLSPDGKRLYAVSEYNDGRQGAYSFDVSEDKSQLSNPVFLPTAPKEALPRAGADPCHIVADGKYVITANYTGGDISVFSLDAAGRLQAEVQHIAFVEASHGSASHIHCIIPTPERRYVLVTNLGKNCVYCFRYKARKASKGVKVLSDMKVAYRISDTIQGPRHLTFSKDGRFAYLINELGGECVVLSYCKGKLKEVQRIMADEGGGRGSADIHISPDGRFLYTSHRLKKRRYCNFCYRPRERYFKQNRLPTHRYSPPQFWDYP
;
A
#
# COMPACT_ATOMS: atom_id res chain seq x y z
N MET A 1 -23.05 -39.23 38.61
CA MET A 1 -23.46 -38.25 37.60
C MET A 1 -23.10 -36.80 37.99
N LYS A 2 -23.41 -36.28 39.16
CA LYS A 2 -23.09 -34.87 39.55
C LYS A 2 -21.58 -34.55 39.54
N LYS A 3 -20.68 -35.43 39.96
CA LYS A 3 -19.20 -35.22 39.93
C LYS A 3 -18.63 -35.14 38.51
N LEU A 4 -19.21 -35.86 37.55
CA LEU A 4 -18.77 -35.83 36.17
C LEU A 4 -19.21 -34.52 35.46
N GLN A 5 -20.41 -34.01 35.79
CA GLN A 5 -20.89 -32.72 35.27
C GLN A 5 -20.05 -31.57 35.81
N THR A 6 -19.66 -31.58 37.08
CA THR A 6 -18.79 -30.53 37.64
C THR A 6 -17.40 -30.55 37.02
N LEU A 7 -16.84 -31.72 36.73
CA LEU A 7 -15.55 -31.82 36.03
C LEU A 7 -15.60 -31.30 34.58
N LEU A 8 -16.69 -31.63 33.86
CA LEU A 8 -16.90 -31.11 32.50
C LEU A 8 -17.05 -29.57 32.47
N THR A 9 -17.74 -28.99 33.46
CA THR A 9 -17.93 -27.53 33.56
C THR A 9 -16.61 -26.81 33.86
N ILE A 10 -15.74 -27.41 34.70
CA ILE A 10 -14.41 -26.83 35.00
C ILE A 10 -13.48 -26.94 33.77
N VAL A 11 -13.52 -28.05 33.03
CA VAL A 11 -12.73 -28.22 31.80
C VAL A 11 -13.21 -27.25 30.71
N PHE A 12 -14.53 -27.01 30.60
CA PHE A 12 -15.08 -26.04 29.65
C PHE A 12 -14.76 -24.58 30.03
N ALA A 13 -14.73 -24.27 31.35
CA ALA A 13 -14.33 -22.95 31.86
C ALA A 13 -12.82 -22.68 31.68
N LEU A 14 -11.98 -23.71 31.72
CA LEU A 14 -10.53 -23.61 31.46
C LEU A 14 -10.22 -23.49 29.96
N LEU A 15 -11.08 -23.97 29.07
CA LEU A 15 -10.91 -23.84 27.63
C LEU A 15 -11.33 -22.47 27.08
N THR A 16 -12.06 -21.65 27.83
CA THR A 16 -12.49 -20.32 27.41
C THR A 16 -11.50 -19.19 27.71
N PHE A 17 -10.36 -19.49 28.37
CA PHE A 17 -9.27 -18.53 28.61
C PHE A 17 -7.99 -18.85 27.84
N ILE A 18 -8.09 -19.39 26.62
CA ILE A 18 -7.04 -19.15 25.64
C ILE A 18 -7.26 -17.74 25.11
N THR A 19 -6.93 -16.74 25.92
CA THR A 19 -6.57 -15.44 25.39
C THR A 19 -5.36 -15.70 24.49
N PHE A 20 -5.56 -15.65 23.17
CA PHE A 20 -4.44 -15.42 22.28
C PHE A 20 -3.74 -14.17 22.83
N ALA A 21 -2.61 -14.34 23.50
CA ALA A 21 -1.74 -13.24 23.81
C ALA A 21 -1.39 -12.64 22.45
N GLN A 22 -2.06 -11.55 22.10
CA GLN A 22 -1.74 -10.79 20.92
C GLN A 22 -0.28 -10.42 21.08
N ASP A 23 0.55 -10.83 20.15
CA ASP A 23 1.98 -10.53 20.22
C ASP A 23 2.10 -9.00 20.36
N LYS A 24 2.51 -8.55 21.54
CA LYS A 24 2.56 -7.12 21.89
C LYS A 24 3.65 -6.42 21.12
N ASN A 25 4.49 -7.18 20.46
CA ASN A 25 5.66 -6.75 19.75
C ASN A 25 5.52 -7.06 18.26
N LEU A 26 5.61 -6.04 17.45
CA LEU A 26 5.57 -6.15 15.99
C LEU A 26 6.92 -5.82 15.38
N MET A 27 7.24 -6.47 14.28
CA MET A 27 8.32 -6.02 13.42
C MET A 27 7.81 -4.91 12.49
N MET A 28 8.52 -3.79 12.48
CA MET A 28 8.22 -2.64 11.62
C MET A 28 9.37 -2.42 10.64
N TYR A 29 9.06 -2.43 9.34
CA TYR A 29 10.01 -2.13 8.28
C TYR A 29 9.74 -0.74 7.75
N VAL A 30 10.78 0.10 7.73
CA VAL A 30 10.69 1.50 7.31
C VAL A 30 11.61 1.73 6.13
N GLY A 31 11.04 1.99 4.96
CA GLY A 31 11.77 2.46 3.79
C GLY A 31 11.96 3.98 3.84
N THR A 32 13.04 4.47 3.28
CA THR A 32 13.42 5.88 3.35
C THR A 32 13.95 6.39 2.01
N TYR A 33 14.02 7.70 1.84
CA TYR A 33 14.87 8.30 0.83
C TYR A 33 16.33 8.30 1.31
N THR A 34 17.24 7.96 0.43
CA THR A 34 18.69 7.87 0.73
C THR A 34 19.50 8.97 0.06
N GLU A 35 18.96 9.62 -0.97
CA GLU A 35 19.63 10.69 -1.66
C GLU A 35 19.61 11.99 -0.86
N GLY A 36 20.76 12.63 -0.73
CA GLY A 36 20.92 13.86 0.03
C GLY A 36 20.92 13.69 1.56
N GLY A 37 20.97 12.44 2.07
CA GLY A 37 20.96 12.12 3.50
C GLY A 37 21.91 10.98 3.87
N ASN A 38 21.93 10.63 5.16
CA ASN A 38 22.75 9.55 5.71
C ASN A 38 22.00 8.21 5.83
N SER A 39 20.80 8.10 5.26
CA SER A 39 20.01 6.88 5.35
C SER A 39 20.63 5.75 4.54
N LYS A 40 20.61 4.55 5.10
CA LYS A 40 21.08 3.32 4.44
C LYS A 40 20.02 2.67 3.52
N GLY A 41 18.74 3.01 3.72
CA GLY A 41 17.65 2.48 2.92
C GLY A 41 16.49 1.94 3.76
N ILE A 42 16.49 0.66 4.12
CA ILE A 42 15.39 0.02 4.87
C ILE A 42 15.87 -0.28 6.28
N TYR A 43 15.07 0.14 7.26
CA TYR A 43 15.33 -0.11 8.68
C TYR A 43 14.31 -1.08 9.24
N THR A 44 14.77 -2.02 10.08
CA THR A 44 13.91 -2.96 10.80
C THR A 44 13.89 -2.58 12.27
N TYR A 45 12.70 -2.41 12.82
CA TYR A 45 12.47 -2.06 14.21
C TYR A 45 11.61 -3.10 14.90
N HIS A 46 11.85 -3.27 16.18
CA HIS A 46 10.94 -3.88 17.12
C HIS A 46 9.98 -2.80 17.63
N PHE A 47 8.69 -2.94 17.42
CA PHE A 47 7.66 -1.98 17.82
C PHE A 47 6.79 -2.54 18.93
N ASN A 48 6.75 -1.85 20.08
CA ASN A 48 5.88 -2.21 21.20
C ASN A 48 4.55 -1.46 21.07
N GLN A 49 3.46 -2.22 20.84
CA GLN A 49 2.12 -1.67 20.63
C GLN A 49 1.49 -1.08 21.90
N GLU A 50 1.95 -1.44 23.10
CA GLU A 50 1.36 -0.95 24.35
C GLU A 50 1.77 0.49 24.67
N ASN A 51 3.04 0.81 24.43
CA ASN A 51 3.61 2.10 24.80
C ASN A 51 4.08 2.93 23.59
N GLY A 52 4.02 2.37 22.37
CA GLY A 52 4.43 3.05 21.14
C GLY A 52 5.94 3.24 20.97
N THR A 53 6.77 2.58 21.79
CA THR A 53 8.23 2.63 21.64
C THR A 53 8.71 1.71 20.53
N PHE A 54 9.87 2.04 19.97
CA PHE A 54 10.51 1.21 18.94
C PHE A 54 12.03 1.16 19.17
N GLU A 55 12.61 0.03 18.81
CA GLU A 55 14.04 -0.26 18.92
C GLU A 55 14.58 -0.67 17.54
N LEU A 56 15.67 -0.05 17.11
CA LEU A 56 16.33 -0.39 15.86
C LEU A 56 17.06 -1.73 16.00
N LEU A 57 16.72 -2.69 15.14
CA LEU A 57 17.35 -4.01 15.12
C LEU A 57 18.41 -4.11 14.01
N SER A 58 18.08 -3.65 12.81
CA SER A 58 18.97 -3.75 11.66
C SER A 58 18.65 -2.71 10.58
N SER A 59 19.54 -2.63 9.60
CA SER A 59 19.30 -1.89 8.37
C SER A 59 19.80 -2.65 7.17
N ALA A 60 19.11 -2.52 6.03
CA ALA A 60 19.50 -3.06 4.74
C ALA A 60 19.73 -1.95 3.72
N THR A 61 20.81 -2.06 2.95
CA THR A 61 21.12 -1.08 1.91
C THR A 61 20.16 -1.22 0.74
N ALA A 62 19.49 -0.15 0.39
CA ALA A 62 18.64 0.00 -0.78
C ALA A 62 18.61 1.48 -1.19
N ALA A 63 18.52 1.74 -2.48
CA ALA A 63 18.49 3.11 -3.00
C ALA A 63 17.04 3.62 -3.07
N ASN A 64 16.74 4.70 -2.36
CA ASN A 64 15.41 5.33 -2.26
C ASN A 64 14.22 4.34 -2.13
N PRO A 65 14.23 3.39 -1.17
CA PRO A 65 13.12 2.46 -0.97
C PRO A 65 11.94 3.16 -0.29
N SER A 66 11.33 4.12 -0.97
CA SER A 66 10.28 4.99 -0.42
C SER A 66 8.98 4.27 -0.10
N PHE A 67 8.74 3.10 -0.70
CA PHE A 67 7.61 2.22 -0.43
C PHE A 67 8.03 0.76 -0.34
N VAL A 68 7.53 0.06 0.69
CA VAL A 68 7.85 -1.34 0.95
C VAL A 68 6.59 -2.17 1.17
N THR A 69 6.66 -3.47 0.84
CA THR A 69 5.58 -4.43 1.09
C THR A 69 6.15 -5.81 1.42
N LEU A 70 5.46 -6.58 2.25
CA LEU A 70 5.80 -7.97 2.53
C LEU A 70 5.10 -8.91 1.53
N SER A 71 5.71 -10.07 1.29
CA SER A 71 5.01 -11.21 0.70
C SER A 71 3.87 -11.68 1.62
N PRO A 72 2.82 -12.33 1.09
CA PRO A 72 1.72 -12.84 1.91
C PRO A 72 2.14 -13.82 3.02
N ASP A 73 3.24 -14.52 2.84
CA ASP A 73 3.81 -15.44 3.84
C ASP A 73 4.84 -14.78 4.78
N GLY A 74 5.14 -13.49 4.57
CA GLY A 74 6.08 -12.70 5.36
C GLY A 74 7.56 -13.08 5.19
N LYS A 75 7.90 -13.94 4.23
CA LYS A 75 9.28 -14.41 4.02
C LYS A 75 10.11 -13.52 3.10
N ARG A 76 9.46 -12.59 2.40
CA ARG A 76 10.11 -11.63 1.50
C ARG A 76 9.62 -10.23 1.79
N LEU A 77 10.53 -9.28 1.65
CA LEU A 77 10.18 -7.87 1.58
C LEU A 77 10.53 -7.35 0.18
N TYR A 78 9.62 -6.60 -0.40
CA TYR A 78 9.82 -5.91 -1.67
C TYR A 78 9.80 -4.42 -1.44
N ALA A 79 10.66 -3.70 -2.18
CA ALA A 79 10.75 -2.26 -2.11
C ALA A 79 10.89 -1.66 -3.50
N VAL A 80 10.42 -0.44 -3.69
CA VAL A 80 10.75 0.35 -4.88
C VAL A 80 12.16 0.93 -4.78
N SER A 81 12.72 1.33 -5.91
CA SER A 81 13.87 2.24 -6.02
C SER A 81 13.37 3.47 -6.77
N GLU A 82 12.92 4.49 -6.01
CA GLU A 82 12.24 5.67 -6.55
C GLU A 82 13.24 6.66 -7.13
N TYR A 83 13.53 6.47 -8.41
CA TYR A 83 14.41 7.28 -9.24
C TYR A 83 13.85 7.49 -10.65
N ASN A 84 14.41 8.48 -11.38
CA ASN A 84 14.05 8.77 -12.77
C ASN A 84 15.27 9.02 -13.67
N ASP A 85 16.42 8.47 -13.29
CA ASP A 85 17.72 8.72 -13.91
C ASP A 85 18.45 7.43 -14.35
N GLY A 86 17.72 6.31 -14.42
CA GLY A 86 18.25 5.00 -14.78
C GLY A 86 18.43 4.06 -13.60
N ARG A 87 18.27 4.54 -12.36
CA ARG A 87 18.34 3.74 -11.12
C ARG A 87 16.99 3.23 -10.64
N GLN A 88 15.90 3.57 -11.35
CA GLN A 88 14.54 3.15 -11.01
C GLN A 88 14.37 1.64 -11.10
N GLY A 89 13.70 1.05 -10.12
CA GLY A 89 13.53 -0.38 -10.08
C GLY A 89 12.74 -0.89 -8.88
N ALA A 90 12.81 -2.20 -8.71
CA ALA A 90 12.26 -2.91 -7.56
C ALA A 90 13.33 -3.82 -6.94
N TYR A 91 13.30 -3.90 -5.62
CA TYR A 91 14.08 -4.83 -4.82
C TYR A 91 13.23 -5.98 -4.28
N SER A 92 13.82 -7.15 -4.09
CA SER A 92 13.35 -8.18 -3.18
C SER A 92 14.45 -8.55 -2.19
N PHE A 93 14.08 -8.78 -0.94
CA PHE A 93 14.94 -9.21 0.16
C PHE A 93 14.39 -10.47 0.80
N ASP A 94 15.27 -11.35 1.26
CA ASP A 94 14.94 -12.43 2.17
C ASP A 94 14.71 -11.84 3.57
N VAL A 95 13.62 -12.21 4.22
CA VAL A 95 13.35 -11.87 5.62
C VAL A 95 13.83 -13.04 6.49
N SER A 96 14.64 -12.77 7.52
CA SER A 96 15.10 -13.80 8.46
C SER A 96 13.91 -14.45 9.19
N GLU A 97 14.12 -15.64 9.76
CA GLU A 97 13.07 -16.40 10.46
C GLU A 97 12.52 -15.61 11.66
N ASP A 98 13.38 -14.94 12.40
CA ASP A 98 13.03 -14.04 13.50
C ASP A 98 12.53 -12.66 13.05
N LYS A 99 12.50 -12.42 11.73
CA LYS A 99 12.06 -11.18 11.06
C LYS A 99 12.90 -9.94 11.39
N SER A 100 14.05 -10.10 12.03
CA SER A 100 14.90 -8.98 12.46
C SER A 100 15.83 -8.45 11.37
N GLN A 101 16.07 -9.22 10.30
CA GLN A 101 17.07 -8.89 9.27
C GLN A 101 16.54 -9.10 7.86
N LEU A 102 17.05 -8.27 6.95
CA LEU A 102 16.86 -8.37 5.50
C LEU A 102 18.19 -8.74 4.85
N SER A 103 18.17 -9.70 3.92
CA SER A 103 19.38 -10.21 3.23
C SER A 103 19.11 -10.53 1.77
N ASN A 104 20.17 -10.91 1.04
CA ASN A 104 20.12 -11.40 -0.35
C ASN A 104 19.30 -10.48 -1.28
N PRO A 105 19.66 -9.18 -1.43
CA PRO A 105 18.94 -8.29 -2.31
C PRO A 105 19.02 -8.73 -3.77
N VAL A 106 17.87 -8.75 -4.44
CA VAL A 106 17.75 -8.85 -5.90
C VAL A 106 17.13 -7.56 -6.40
N PHE A 107 17.74 -6.93 -7.39
CA PHE A 107 17.26 -5.71 -8.03
C PHE A 107 16.90 -5.95 -9.48
N LEU A 108 15.75 -5.43 -9.92
CA LEU A 108 15.35 -5.40 -11.33
C LEU A 108 14.88 -3.98 -11.70
N PRO A 109 15.24 -3.47 -12.89
CA PRO A 109 14.71 -2.20 -13.37
C PRO A 109 13.21 -2.28 -13.66
N THR A 110 12.49 -1.14 -13.53
CA THR A 110 11.05 -1.02 -13.79
C THR A 110 10.70 -0.78 -15.26
N ALA A 111 11.67 -0.80 -16.15
CA ALA A 111 11.44 -0.77 -17.59
C ALA A 111 12.58 -1.45 -18.33
N PRO A 112 12.33 -2.05 -19.50
CA PRO A 112 13.39 -2.57 -20.35
C PRO A 112 14.35 -1.44 -20.77
N LYS A 113 15.62 -1.78 -21.01
CA LYS A 113 16.65 -0.79 -21.42
C LYS A 113 16.30 -0.02 -22.69
N GLU A 114 15.52 -0.64 -23.58
CA GLU A 114 15.08 -0.09 -24.87
C GLU A 114 13.76 0.68 -24.77
N ALA A 115 13.22 0.87 -23.58
CA ALA A 115 11.96 1.55 -23.36
C ALA A 115 12.07 3.07 -23.65
N LEU A 116 10.90 3.70 -23.78
CA LEU A 116 10.78 5.14 -23.96
C LEU A 116 11.50 5.91 -22.83
N PRO A 117 12.02 7.11 -23.09
CA PRO A 117 12.53 7.98 -22.04
C PRO A 117 11.49 8.13 -20.92
N ARG A 118 11.91 7.99 -19.68
CA ARG A 118 11.09 7.99 -18.46
C ARG A 118 10.24 6.74 -18.20
N ALA A 119 10.25 5.71 -19.05
CA ALA A 119 9.55 4.48 -18.73
C ALA A 119 10.04 3.93 -17.38
N GLY A 120 9.12 3.50 -16.52
CA GLY A 120 9.43 2.98 -15.19
C GLY A 120 9.89 4.01 -14.17
N ALA A 121 9.90 5.31 -14.51
CA ALA A 121 10.46 6.37 -13.67
C ALA A 121 9.60 6.65 -12.42
N ASP A 122 10.29 6.90 -11.29
CA ASP A 122 9.72 7.16 -9.96
C ASP A 122 8.69 6.11 -9.54
N PRO A 123 9.10 4.81 -9.41
CA PRO A 123 8.20 3.81 -8.84
C PRO A 123 7.91 4.17 -7.37
N CYS A 124 6.65 4.50 -7.08
CA CYS A 124 6.23 5.06 -5.79
C CYS A 124 5.31 4.14 -4.99
N HIS A 125 4.89 3.02 -5.57
CA HIS A 125 4.06 2.02 -4.90
C HIS A 125 4.39 0.62 -5.43
N ILE A 126 4.37 -0.37 -4.54
CA ILE A 126 4.67 -1.77 -4.87
C ILE A 126 3.70 -2.69 -4.13
N VAL A 127 3.22 -3.71 -4.81
CA VAL A 127 2.36 -4.75 -4.23
C VAL A 127 2.83 -6.13 -4.63
N ALA A 128 2.69 -7.09 -3.71
CA ALA A 128 3.00 -8.50 -3.92
C ALA A 128 1.82 -9.38 -3.53
N ASP A 129 1.48 -10.37 -4.35
CA ASP A 129 0.40 -11.32 -4.05
C ASP A 129 0.88 -12.77 -3.89
N GLY A 130 2.19 -12.97 -3.90
CA GLY A 130 2.85 -14.28 -3.84
C GLY A 130 3.07 -14.95 -5.20
N LYS A 131 2.63 -14.31 -6.30
CA LYS A 131 2.87 -14.79 -7.68
C LYS A 131 3.55 -13.75 -8.54
N TYR A 132 3.20 -12.50 -8.32
CA TYR A 132 3.74 -11.35 -9.01
C TYR A 132 4.02 -10.23 -8.03
N VAL A 133 4.96 -9.38 -8.42
CA VAL A 133 5.17 -8.07 -7.85
C VAL A 133 4.81 -7.04 -8.93
N ILE A 134 4.09 -6.00 -8.53
CA ILE A 134 3.62 -4.97 -9.46
C ILE A 134 3.97 -3.60 -8.89
N THR A 135 4.59 -2.74 -9.69
CA THR A 135 4.93 -1.35 -9.31
C THR A 135 4.08 -0.34 -10.06
N ALA A 136 3.74 0.74 -9.37
CA ALA A 136 3.20 1.97 -9.93
C ALA A 136 4.34 2.95 -10.15
N ASN A 137 4.56 3.40 -11.36
CA ASN A 137 5.66 4.26 -11.73
C ASN A 137 5.09 5.66 -12.05
N TYR A 138 5.32 6.60 -11.14
CA TYR A 138 4.63 7.90 -11.11
C TYR A 138 4.99 8.78 -12.32
N THR A 139 6.27 9.11 -12.48
CA THR A 139 6.74 9.94 -13.59
C THR A 139 6.73 9.18 -14.91
N GLY A 140 6.93 7.86 -14.88
CA GLY A 140 6.77 7.00 -16.04
C GLY A 140 5.35 6.99 -16.57
N GLY A 141 4.38 7.14 -15.67
CA GLY A 141 2.95 7.01 -15.99
C GLY A 141 2.61 5.60 -16.45
N ASP A 142 3.25 4.60 -15.88
CA ASP A 142 3.19 3.21 -16.33
C ASP A 142 3.23 2.21 -15.15
N ILE A 143 3.17 0.92 -15.47
CA ILE A 143 3.15 -0.20 -14.53
C ILE A 143 4.17 -1.23 -14.99
N SER A 144 4.98 -1.74 -14.07
CA SER A 144 5.82 -2.91 -14.29
C SER A 144 5.32 -4.10 -13.50
N VAL A 145 5.27 -5.27 -14.14
CA VAL A 145 4.86 -6.55 -13.54
C VAL A 145 6.03 -7.50 -13.56
N PHE A 146 6.44 -7.98 -12.39
CA PHE A 146 7.55 -8.91 -12.23
C PHE A 146 7.08 -10.30 -11.86
N SER A 147 7.65 -11.33 -12.48
CA SER A 147 7.52 -12.71 -12.03
C SER A 147 8.43 -12.97 -10.84
N LEU A 148 8.08 -14.00 -10.07
CA LEU A 148 8.84 -14.48 -8.93
C LEU A 148 9.40 -15.87 -9.23
N ASP A 149 10.59 -16.16 -8.69
CA ASP A 149 11.14 -17.52 -8.67
C ASP A 149 10.42 -18.39 -7.62
N ALA A 150 10.82 -19.65 -7.49
CA ALA A 150 10.24 -20.58 -6.52
C ALA A 150 10.45 -20.15 -5.06
N ALA A 151 11.45 -19.32 -4.79
CA ALA A 151 11.74 -18.77 -3.47
C ALA A 151 11.02 -17.44 -3.22
N GLY A 152 10.29 -16.89 -4.20
CA GLY A 152 9.61 -15.61 -4.09
C GLY A 152 10.50 -14.38 -4.34
N ARG A 153 11.68 -14.56 -4.96
CA ARG A 153 12.54 -13.44 -5.35
C ARG A 153 12.15 -12.92 -6.73
N LEU A 154 12.40 -11.64 -6.98
CA LEU A 154 12.20 -11.06 -8.30
C LEU A 154 13.03 -11.81 -9.36
N GLN A 155 12.38 -12.20 -10.46
CA GLN A 155 13.01 -13.00 -11.52
C GLN A 155 13.12 -12.24 -12.84
N ALA A 156 12.02 -11.68 -13.33
CA ALA A 156 11.99 -10.93 -14.58
C ALA A 156 10.79 -9.99 -14.65
N GLU A 157 10.92 -8.85 -15.34
CA GLU A 157 9.77 -8.10 -15.80
C GLU A 157 9.08 -8.89 -16.91
N VAL A 158 7.80 -9.21 -16.70
CA VAL A 158 6.99 -10.04 -17.64
C VAL A 158 5.95 -9.22 -18.38
N GLN A 159 5.64 -8.03 -17.89
CA GLN A 159 4.71 -7.11 -18.55
C GLN A 159 5.00 -5.68 -18.14
N HIS A 160 5.06 -4.79 -19.14
CA HIS A 160 5.11 -3.35 -18.97
C HIS A 160 3.87 -2.73 -19.61
N ILE A 161 3.19 -1.80 -18.92
CA ILE A 161 1.96 -1.17 -19.39
C ILE A 161 2.11 0.35 -19.29
N ALA A 162 2.33 0.99 -20.42
CA ALA A 162 2.33 2.45 -20.51
C ALA A 162 0.91 2.97 -20.76
N PHE A 163 0.54 4.03 -20.03
CA PHE A 163 -0.73 4.73 -20.22
C PHE A 163 -0.53 5.88 -21.20
N VAL A 164 -0.29 5.51 -22.46
CA VAL A 164 -0.16 6.47 -23.56
C VAL A 164 -1.56 6.85 -24.03
N GLU A 165 -2.05 8.00 -23.58
CA GLU A 165 -3.29 8.55 -24.12
C GLU A 165 -2.97 9.57 -25.21
N ALA A 166 -3.51 9.33 -26.38
CA ALA A 166 -3.24 10.05 -27.63
C ALA A 166 -3.81 11.49 -27.66
N SER A 167 -4.41 12.03 -26.61
CA SER A 167 -5.04 13.34 -26.69
C SER A 167 -5.22 14.07 -25.35
N HIS A 168 -4.87 15.35 -25.37
CA HIS A 168 -5.37 16.47 -24.55
C HIS A 168 -5.61 16.17 -23.05
N GLY A 169 -4.67 16.55 -22.20
CA GLY A 169 -4.79 16.51 -20.76
C GLY A 169 -3.45 16.37 -20.05
N SER A 170 -3.47 16.41 -18.73
CA SER A 170 -2.30 16.20 -17.88
C SER A 170 -1.67 14.82 -18.14
N ALA A 171 -0.37 14.69 -17.91
CA ALA A 171 0.35 13.44 -18.03
C ALA A 171 -0.26 12.35 -17.09
N SER A 172 -0.09 11.08 -17.44
CA SER A 172 -0.39 9.97 -16.53
C SER A 172 0.58 10.00 -15.38
N HIS A 173 0.06 9.85 -14.15
CA HIS A 173 0.83 9.67 -12.93
C HIS A 173 0.22 8.53 -12.13
N ILE A 174 0.73 7.32 -12.35
CA ILE A 174 0.24 6.13 -11.67
C ILE A 174 0.76 6.13 -10.24
N HIS A 175 -0.14 6.04 -9.22
CA HIS A 175 0.29 6.24 -7.84
C HIS A 175 0.04 5.04 -6.94
N CYS A 176 -0.99 4.25 -7.17
CA CYS A 176 -1.30 3.08 -6.35
C CYS A 176 -1.82 1.93 -7.21
N ILE A 177 -1.42 0.72 -6.86
CA ILE A 177 -1.90 -0.52 -7.44
C ILE A 177 -2.36 -1.42 -6.31
N ILE A 178 -3.58 -1.93 -6.40
CA ILE A 178 -4.10 -2.83 -5.39
C ILE A 178 -4.91 -3.96 -6.02
N PRO A 179 -4.59 -5.25 -5.74
CA PRO A 179 -5.44 -6.37 -6.09
C PRO A 179 -6.78 -6.28 -5.36
N THR A 180 -7.85 -6.64 -6.04
CA THR A 180 -9.18 -6.71 -5.40
C THR A 180 -9.27 -7.89 -4.44
N PRO A 181 -10.16 -7.87 -3.43
CA PRO A 181 -10.26 -8.91 -2.41
C PRO A 181 -10.39 -10.33 -2.97
N GLU A 182 -11.12 -10.49 -4.06
CA GLU A 182 -11.29 -11.78 -4.77
C GLU A 182 -10.15 -12.11 -5.74
N ARG A 183 -9.13 -11.23 -5.84
CA ARG A 183 -7.94 -11.39 -6.70
C ARG A 183 -8.24 -11.71 -8.17
N ARG A 184 -9.34 -11.16 -8.69
CA ARG A 184 -9.75 -11.27 -10.11
C ARG A 184 -9.49 -10.01 -10.89
N TYR A 185 -9.28 -8.91 -10.19
CA TYR A 185 -8.99 -7.59 -10.77
C TYR A 185 -7.87 -6.91 -10.00
N VAL A 186 -7.31 -5.89 -10.63
CA VAL A 186 -6.38 -4.94 -10.01
C VAL A 186 -6.92 -3.54 -10.28
N LEU A 187 -7.02 -2.74 -9.24
CA LEU A 187 -7.35 -1.32 -9.33
C LEU A 187 -6.06 -0.50 -9.35
N VAL A 188 -6.05 0.53 -10.17
CA VAL A 188 -4.89 1.40 -10.40
C VAL A 188 -5.34 2.84 -10.37
N THR A 189 -4.80 3.64 -9.46
CA THR A 189 -5.07 5.07 -9.44
C THR A 189 -4.17 5.81 -10.41
N ASN A 190 -4.74 6.71 -11.18
CA ASN A 190 -4.00 7.64 -12.02
C ASN A 190 -4.30 9.07 -11.56
N LEU A 191 -3.35 9.63 -10.80
CA LEU A 191 -3.44 10.96 -10.22
C LEU A 191 -3.59 12.03 -11.31
N GLY A 192 -2.75 11.96 -12.35
CA GLY A 192 -2.75 12.94 -13.42
C GLY A 192 -3.99 12.87 -14.31
N LYS A 193 -4.60 11.71 -14.47
CA LYS A 193 -5.83 11.52 -15.28
C LYS A 193 -7.11 11.57 -14.46
N ASN A 194 -7.01 11.83 -13.17
CA ASN A 194 -8.13 11.99 -12.25
C ASN A 194 -9.11 10.79 -12.25
N CYS A 195 -8.57 9.56 -12.32
CA CYS A 195 -9.38 8.36 -12.43
C CYS A 195 -8.75 7.12 -11.74
N VAL A 196 -9.54 6.10 -11.60
CA VAL A 196 -9.13 4.75 -11.19
C VAL A 196 -9.43 3.79 -12.33
N TYR A 197 -8.39 3.09 -12.79
CA TYR A 197 -8.53 2.00 -13.76
C TYR A 197 -8.77 0.68 -13.07
N CYS A 198 -9.39 -0.23 -13.79
CA CYS A 198 -9.55 -1.63 -13.41
C CYS A 198 -9.02 -2.51 -14.54
N PHE A 199 -8.12 -3.42 -14.18
CA PHE A 199 -7.62 -4.48 -15.04
C PHE A 199 -8.19 -5.80 -14.62
N ARG A 200 -8.43 -6.70 -15.59
CA ARG A 200 -8.60 -8.12 -15.30
C ARG A 200 -7.24 -8.70 -14.92
N TYR A 201 -7.19 -9.41 -13.80
CA TYR A 201 -5.98 -10.00 -13.25
C TYR A 201 -5.96 -11.52 -13.42
N LYS A 202 -4.91 -12.04 -14.03
CA LYS A 202 -4.70 -13.47 -14.24
C LYS A 202 -3.56 -13.94 -13.34
N ALA A 203 -3.87 -14.27 -12.08
CA ALA A 203 -2.91 -14.78 -11.10
C ALA A 203 -2.38 -16.19 -11.39
N ARG A 204 -2.57 -16.73 -12.58
CA ARG A 204 -2.03 -18.02 -13.01
C ARG A 204 -0.57 -17.84 -13.44
N LYS A 205 0.23 -18.94 -13.36
CA LYS A 205 1.60 -18.95 -13.83
C LYS A 205 1.67 -18.37 -15.25
N ALA A 206 2.44 -17.29 -15.44
CA ALA A 206 2.57 -16.68 -16.75
C ALA A 206 3.22 -17.70 -17.68
N SER A 207 2.49 -18.11 -18.69
CA SER A 207 3.06 -18.77 -19.85
C SER A 207 3.48 -17.68 -20.86
N LYS A 208 4.47 -17.97 -21.70
CA LYS A 208 4.94 -17.05 -22.74
C LYS A 208 3.75 -16.49 -23.55
N GLY A 209 3.60 -15.16 -23.57
CA GLY A 209 2.52 -14.48 -24.30
C GLY A 209 1.20 -14.25 -23.53
N VAL A 210 1.05 -14.72 -22.30
CA VAL A 210 -0.16 -14.42 -21.48
C VAL A 210 0.06 -13.12 -20.71
N LYS A 211 -0.79 -12.11 -20.98
CA LYS A 211 -0.83 -10.87 -20.22
C LYS A 211 -1.36 -11.12 -18.81
N VAL A 212 -0.60 -10.76 -17.79
CA VAL A 212 -0.98 -10.84 -16.36
C VAL A 212 -2.13 -9.87 -16.07
N LEU A 213 -2.00 -8.64 -16.57
CA LEU A 213 -3.02 -7.59 -16.53
C LEU A 213 -3.59 -7.39 -17.93
N SER A 214 -4.91 -7.43 -18.09
CA SER A 214 -5.63 -7.28 -19.37
C SER A 214 -6.94 -6.51 -19.20
N ASP A 215 -7.61 -6.21 -20.30
CA ASP A 215 -8.98 -5.66 -20.34
C ASP A 215 -9.13 -4.39 -19.47
N MET A 216 -8.18 -3.43 -19.63
CA MET A 216 -8.21 -2.16 -18.94
C MET A 216 -9.49 -1.37 -19.22
N LYS A 217 -10.08 -0.83 -18.18
CA LYS A 217 -11.19 0.11 -18.27
C LYS A 217 -11.14 1.13 -17.15
N VAL A 218 -11.76 2.28 -17.35
CA VAL A 218 -12.00 3.25 -16.28
C VAL A 218 -13.09 2.70 -15.36
N ALA A 219 -12.75 2.45 -14.11
CA ALA A 219 -13.69 1.98 -13.08
C ALA A 219 -14.36 3.13 -12.32
N TYR A 220 -13.64 4.25 -12.17
CA TYR A 220 -14.14 5.47 -11.53
C TYR A 220 -13.41 6.68 -12.10
N ARG A 221 -14.13 7.77 -12.35
CA ARG A 221 -13.58 9.06 -12.81
C ARG A 221 -14.18 10.20 -12.00
N ILE A 222 -13.33 11.13 -11.59
CA ILE A 222 -13.74 12.38 -10.95
C ILE A 222 -13.87 13.44 -12.05
N SER A 223 -15.06 14.03 -12.21
CA SER A 223 -15.41 14.88 -13.35
C SER A 223 -15.13 16.36 -13.12
N ASP A 224 -15.20 16.83 -11.88
CA ASP A 224 -15.46 18.24 -11.62
C ASP A 224 -14.20 19.09 -11.49
N THR A 225 -13.18 18.55 -10.85
CA THR A 225 -11.91 19.26 -10.58
C THR A 225 -10.76 18.26 -10.50
N ILE A 226 -9.52 18.75 -10.64
CA ILE A 226 -8.35 17.91 -10.46
C ILE A 226 -8.24 17.57 -8.97
N GLN A 227 -8.62 16.34 -8.61
CA GLN A 227 -8.60 15.82 -7.26
C GLN A 227 -7.34 15.00 -6.96
N GLY A 228 -6.78 14.35 -7.97
CA GLY A 228 -5.56 13.55 -7.87
C GLY A 228 -5.74 12.27 -7.04
N PRO A 229 -6.45 11.24 -7.55
CA PRO A 229 -6.55 9.93 -6.92
C PRO A 229 -5.18 9.36 -6.61
N ARG A 230 -4.89 9.10 -5.32
CA ARG A 230 -3.54 8.71 -4.88
C ARG A 230 -3.52 7.27 -4.37
N HIS A 231 -3.89 7.03 -3.14
CA HIS A 231 -3.92 5.71 -2.52
C HIS A 231 -5.34 5.22 -2.31
N LEU A 232 -5.50 3.89 -2.35
CA LEU A 232 -6.78 3.22 -2.21
C LEU A 232 -6.61 1.99 -1.30
N THR A 233 -7.58 1.75 -0.42
CA THR A 233 -7.67 0.54 0.41
C THR A 233 -9.08 -0.03 0.38
N PHE A 234 -9.23 -1.32 0.69
CA PHE A 234 -10.54 -1.97 0.77
C PHE A 234 -11.05 -2.08 2.20
N SER A 235 -12.36 -2.07 2.36
CA SER A 235 -13.01 -2.51 3.59
C SER A 235 -12.68 -3.98 3.86
N LYS A 236 -12.70 -4.39 5.13
CA LYS A 236 -12.40 -5.77 5.54
C LYS A 236 -13.30 -6.81 4.86
N ASP A 237 -14.55 -6.47 4.59
CA ASP A 237 -15.51 -7.31 3.89
C ASP A 237 -15.44 -7.20 2.35
N GLY A 238 -14.55 -6.38 1.83
CA GLY A 238 -14.32 -6.18 0.40
C GLY A 238 -15.43 -5.48 -0.36
N ARG A 239 -16.49 -4.98 0.32
CA ARG A 239 -17.64 -4.35 -0.35
C ARG A 239 -17.43 -2.88 -0.68
N PHE A 240 -16.46 -2.24 -0.03
CA PHE A 240 -16.13 -0.84 -0.25
C PHE A 240 -14.65 -0.68 -0.53
N ALA A 241 -14.33 0.32 -1.33
CA ALA A 241 -12.99 0.86 -1.51
C ALA A 241 -12.96 2.29 -1.02
N TYR A 242 -11.87 2.68 -0.37
CA TYR A 242 -11.65 4.02 0.17
C TYR A 242 -10.49 4.65 -0.57
N LEU A 243 -10.74 5.76 -1.21
CA LEU A 243 -9.79 6.48 -2.04
C LEU A 243 -9.43 7.81 -1.40
N ILE A 244 -8.14 8.10 -1.25
CA ILE A 244 -7.68 9.43 -0.86
C ILE A 244 -7.19 10.20 -2.09
N ASN A 245 -7.67 11.43 -2.22
CA ASN A 245 -7.28 12.35 -3.28
C ASN A 245 -6.18 13.30 -2.79
N GLU A 246 -5.01 13.27 -3.43
CA GLU A 246 -3.84 14.05 -3.00
C GLU A 246 -4.09 15.55 -3.08
N LEU A 247 -4.58 16.01 -4.23
CA LEU A 247 -4.69 17.43 -4.55
C LEU A 247 -5.97 18.07 -4.00
N GLY A 248 -7.06 17.30 -3.98
CA GLY A 248 -8.35 17.77 -3.47
C GLY A 248 -8.51 17.63 -1.95
N GLY A 249 -7.74 16.73 -1.32
CA GLY A 249 -7.81 16.50 0.13
C GLY A 249 -9.05 15.71 0.58
N GLU A 250 -9.79 15.14 -0.35
CA GLU A 250 -11.02 14.39 -0.07
C GLU A 250 -10.76 12.88 0.05
N CYS A 251 -11.48 12.25 0.96
CA CYS A 251 -11.65 10.80 1.01
C CYS A 251 -12.96 10.43 0.33
N VAL A 252 -12.90 9.52 -0.65
CA VAL A 252 -14.08 9.04 -1.39
C VAL A 252 -14.37 7.60 -1.00
N VAL A 253 -15.59 7.33 -0.60
CA VAL A 253 -16.11 5.99 -0.33
C VAL A 253 -16.77 5.47 -1.60
N LEU A 254 -16.26 4.36 -2.12
CA LEU A 254 -16.73 3.72 -3.33
C LEU A 254 -17.31 2.34 -2.99
N SER A 255 -18.54 2.06 -3.37
CA SER A 255 -19.03 0.68 -3.35
C SER A 255 -18.34 -0.10 -4.45
N TYR A 256 -17.92 -1.33 -4.12
CA TYR A 256 -17.19 -2.20 -5.03
C TYR A 256 -17.97 -3.46 -5.36
N CYS A 257 -18.02 -3.81 -6.64
CA CYS A 257 -18.57 -5.09 -7.09
C CYS A 257 -17.90 -5.53 -8.41
N LYS A 258 -17.16 -6.63 -8.37
CA LYS A 258 -16.58 -7.29 -9.56
C LYS A 258 -15.90 -6.33 -10.55
N GLY A 259 -14.98 -5.50 -10.03
CA GLY A 259 -14.22 -4.53 -10.81
C GLY A 259 -14.98 -3.25 -11.17
N LYS A 260 -16.18 -3.03 -10.63
CA LYS A 260 -16.94 -1.78 -10.78
C LYS A 260 -16.90 -1.00 -9.49
N LEU A 261 -16.75 0.32 -9.61
CA LEU A 261 -16.76 1.28 -8.50
C LEU A 261 -17.92 2.25 -8.69
N LYS A 262 -18.62 2.58 -7.60
CA LYS A 262 -19.65 3.61 -7.58
C LYS A 262 -19.49 4.46 -6.32
N GLU A 263 -19.39 5.77 -6.48
CA GLU A 263 -19.32 6.70 -5.36
C GLU A 263 -20.55 6.60 -4.47
N VAL A 264 -20.31 6.53 -3.17
CA VAL A 264 -21.35 6.46 -2.12
C VAL A 264 -21.27 7.69 -1.23
N GLN A 265 -20.03 8.14 -0.95
CA GLN A 265 -19.79 9.26 -0.05
C GLN A 265 -18.47 9.94 -0.41
N ARG A 266 -18.42 11.25 -0.18
CA ARG A 266 -17.20 12.06 -0.29
C ARG A 266 -17.10 12.94 0.95
N ILE A 267 -15.92 12.95 1.58
CA ILE A 267 -15.69 13.67 2.84
C ILE A 267 -14.38 14.43 2.69
N MET A 268 -14.37 15.71 3.07
CA MET A 268 -13.13 16.46 3.19
C MET A 268 -12.30 15.87 4.32
N ALA A 269 -11.11 15.33 3.99
CA ALA A 269 -10.18 14.75 4.94
C ALA A 269 -9.07 15.74 5.34
N ASP A 270 -8.65 16.62 4.41
CA ASP A 270 -7.68 17.67 4.67
C ASP A 270 -8.35 19.04 4.78
N GLU A 271 -8.98 19.33 5.90
CA GLU A 271 -9.59 20.65 6.19
C GLU A 271 -8.57 21.80 6.15
N GLY A 272 -7.29 21.51 6.21
CA GLY A 272 -6.21 22.48 6.11
C GLY A 272 -5.91 22.96 4.70
N GLY A 273 -6.50 22.32 3.68
CA GLY A 273 -6.31 22.65 2.27
C GLY A 273 -4.85 22.56 1.82
N GLY A 274 -4.10 21.60 2.35
CA GLY A 274 -2.66 21.44 2.12
C GLY A 274 -2.30 20.94 0.73
N ARG A 275 -3.24 20.33 0.00
CA ARG A 275 -3.05 19.71 -1.32
C ARG A 275 -1.94 18.64 -1.33
N GLY A 276 -1.82 17.90 -0.24
CA GLY A 276 -0.78 16.89 -0.05
C GLY A 276 -1.27 15.71 0.78
N SER A 277 -2.54 15.30 0.59
CA SER A 277 -3.03 14.06 1.21
C SER A 277 -2.22 12.88 0.69
N ALA A 278 -1.90 11.93 1.57
CA ALA A 278 -0.92 10.90 1.25
C ALA A 278 -1.52 9.51 1.36
N ASP A 279 -1.55 8.94 2.52
CA ASP A 279 -1.85 7.52 2.69
C ASP A 279 -3.22 7.30 3.34
N ILE A 280 -3.75 6.09 3.16
CA ILE A 280 -5.06 5.69 3.66
C ILE A 280 -5.05 4.23 4.10
N HIS A 281 -5.41 3.98 5.36
CA HIS A 281 -5.46 2.64 5.94
C HIS A 281 -6.71 2.42 6.78
N ILE A 282 -7.24 1.20 6.73
CA ILE A 282 -8.29 0.77 7.62
C ILE A 282 -7.70 0.03 8.83
N SER A 283 -8.29 0.23 10.02
CA SER A 283 -7.89 -0.51 11.22
C SER A 283 -8.11 -2.02 11.05
N PRO A 284 -7.34 -2.87 11.76
CA PRO A 284 -7.49 -4.33 11.67
C PRO A 284 -8.90 -4.82 12.02
N ASP A 285 -9.62 -4.12 12.88
CA ASP A 285 -11.01 -4.42 13.24
C ASP A 285 -12.05 -3.84 12.26
N GLY A 286 -11.61 -3.04 11.28
CA GLY A 286 -12.46 -2.42 10.26
C GLY A 286 -13.30 -1.24 10.73
N ARG A 287 -13.10 -0.76 11.98
CA ARG A 287 -13.94 0.31 12.56
C ARG A 287 -13.45 1.71 12.25
N PHE A 288 -12.15 1.87 11.97
CA PHE A 288 -11.54 3.17 11.76
C PHE A 288 -10.83 3.22 10.41
N LEU A 289 -10.93 4.35 9.75
CA LEU A 289 -10.19 4.69 8.55
C LEU A 289 -9.26 5.85 8.87
N TYR A 290 -7.96 5.68 8.60
CA TYR A 290 -6.93 6.68 8.86
C TYR A 290 -6.43 7.25 7.55
N THR A 291 -6.27 8.57 7.50
CA THR A 291 -5.63 9.27 6.39
C THR A 291 -4.52 10.16 6.91
N SER A 292 -3.44 10.29 6.13
CA SER A 292 -2.35 11.19 6.43
C SER A 292 -2.30 12.35 5.44
N HIS A 293 -1.88 13.52 5.90
CA HIS A 293 -1.79 14.75 5.12
C HIS A 293 -0.44 15.42 5.34
N ARG A 294 0.21 15.73 4.22
CA ARG A 294 1.51 16.44 4.17
C ARG A 294 1.24 17.93 3.92
N LEU A 295 2.23 18.72 3.67
CA LEU A 295 2.18 20.13 3.27
C LEU A 295 1.32 21.03 4.19
N LYS A 296 1.65 22.31 4.26
CA LYS A 296 1.09 23.36 5.13
C LYS A 296 0.98 23.00 6.61
N LYS A 297 0.27 21.95 6.99
CA LYS A 297 0.18 21.44 8.37
C LYS A 297 0.10 19.92 8.30
N ARG A 298 1.11 19.19 8.75
CA ARG A 298 1.09 17.73 8.83
C ARG A 298 -0.01 17.29 9.78
N ARG A 299 -0.90 16.42 9.32
CA ARG A 299 -2.07 15.95 10.08
C ARG A 299 -2.37 14.50 9.80
N TYR A 300 -3.00 13.86 10.78
CA TYR A 300 -3.68 12.60 10.61
C TYR A 300 -5.16 12.85 10.88
N CYS A 301 -6.02 12.33 10.03
CA CYS A 301 -7.45 12.28 10.27
C CYS A 301 -7.87 10.83 10.45
N ASN A 302 -8.77 10.57 11.39
CA ASN A 302 -9.45 9.30 11.48
C ASN A 302 -10.95 9.47 11.32
N PHE A 303 -11.58 8.49 10.72
CA PHE A 303 -13.00 8.42 10.51
C PHE A 303 -13.51 7.16 11.19
N CYS A 304 -14.60 7.30 11.94
CA CYS A 304 -15.32 6.16 12.51
C CYS A 304 -16.33 5.62 11.50
N TYR A 305 -16.26 4.33 11.20
CA TYR A 305 -17.28 3.66 10.42
C TYR A 305 -18.52 3.44 11.26
N ARG A 306 -19.70 3.82 10.74
CA ARG A 306 -20.99 3.58 11.36
C ARG A 306 -21.75 2.52 10.58
N PRO A 307 -21.72 1.24 11.01
CA PRO A 307 -22.29 0.13 10.24
C PRO A 307 -23.78 0.27 9.93
N ARG A 308 -24.55 0.84 10.86
CA ARG A 308 -26.01 1.05 10.67
C ARG A 308 -26.35 2.11 9.62
N GLU A 309 -25.46 3.10 9.46
CA GLU A 309 -25.67 4.25 8.59
C GLU A 309 -24.91 4.08 7.26
N ARG A 310 -24.03 3.08 7.15
CA ARG A 310 -23.19 2.74 5.98
C ARG A 310 -22.30 3.89 5.48
N TYR A 311 -21.91 4.80 6.40
CA TYR A 311 -21.01 5.91 6.08
C TYR A 311 -20.01 6.16 7.21
N PHE A 312 -18.98 6.97 6.90
CA PHE A 312 -18.00 7.43 7.87
C PHE A 312 -18.37 8.81 8.40
N LYS A 313 -18.22 9.01 9.70
CA LYS A 313 -18.16 10.34 10.32
C LYS A 313 -16.74 10.65 10.71
N GLN A 314 -16.28 11.85 10.38
CA GLN A 314 -15.01 12.35 10.86
C GLN A 314 -15.07 12.49 12.37
N ASN A 315 -14.15 11.82 13.07
CA ASN A 315 -13.92 12.08 14.47
C ASN A 315 -12.93 13.24 14.54
N ARG A 316 -13.31 14.35 15.13
CA ARG A 316 -12.33 15.35 15.55
C ARG A 316 -11.46 14.70 16.60
N LEU A 317 -10.24 14.32 16.24
CA LEU A 317 -9.22 14.06 17.24
C LEU A 317 -9.01 15.36 18.01
N PRO A 318 -8.82 15.26 19.36
CA PRO A 318 -8.23 16.37 20.07
C PRO A 318 -6.98 16.76 19.29
N THR A 319 -6.79 18.03 19.03
CA THR A 319 -5.58 18.57 18.40
C THR A 319 -4.41 18.42 19.36
N HIS A 320 -4.04 17.21 19.70
CA HIS A 320 -2.74 16.95 20.24
C HIS A 320 -1.78 17.28 19.11
N ARG A 321 -1.07 18.39 19.28
CA ARG A 321 0.16 18.66 18.56
C ARG A 321 1.12 17.51 18.90
N TYR A 322 1.02 16.41 18.16
CA TYR A 322 2.15 15.54 18.01
C TYR A 322 3.14 16.37 17.18
N SER A 323 4.06 17.00 17.87
CA SER A 323 5.37 17.23 17.26
C SER A 323 5.85 15.81 16.95
N PRO A 324 5.99 15.40 15.68
CA PRO A 324 6.65 14.14 15.40
C PRO A 324 8.00 14.24 16.11
N PRO A 325 8.49 13.17 16.74
CA PRO A 325 9.90 13.15 17.15
C PRO A 325 10.67 13.56 15.92
N GLN A 326 11.65 14.44 16.09
CA GLN A 326 12.48 14.96 15.02
C GLN A 326 13.26 13.79 14.44
N PHE A 327 12.67 13.07 13.48
CA PHE A 327 13.32 11.98 12.73
C PHE A 327 14.45 12.47 11.82
N TRP A 328 14.76 13.78 11.88
CA TRP A 328 15.75 14.42 11.01
C TRP A 328 17.14 14.57 11.64
N ASP A 329 17.30 14.21 12.92
CA ASP A 329 18.55 14.39 13.67
C ASP A 329 19.16 13.05 14.12
N TYR A 330 19.15 12.00 13.28
CA TYR A 330 20.05 10.88 13.50
C TYR A 330 21.20 10.94 12.50
N PRO A 331 22.46 10.82 13.05
CA PRO A 331 23.70 10.97 12.31
C PRO A 331 23.91 9.96 11.21
#